data_d298edd1ba9e54f90b7a8c70748aaf84
#
_entry.id   d298edd1ba9e54f90b7a8c70748aaf84
#
_cell.length_a   1.000
_cell.length_b   1.000
_cell.length_c   1.000
_cell.angle_alpha   90.00
_cell.angle_beta   90.00
_cell.angle_gamma   90.00
#
_symmetry.space_group_name_H-M   'P 1'
#
loop_
_entity.id
_entity.type
_entity.pdbx_description
1 polymer ?
#
loop_
_entity_poly.entity_id
_entity_poly.type
_entity_poly.pdbx_seq_one_letter_code
_entity_poly.pdbx_strand_id
1 'polypeptide(L)'
;MQVNVLNIQGQETGRSVDFPEEIFGIEPNNHAIYLAVKQYLGAQRQGTHKVKTRAEVKGSSRKLHKQKGTGGSRKGNIRNPLYKGGGTVFGPKPHKYDIKLNRKVKDLAKMSALTHKAKANAIVVVEDLQMDTPGTKNFMNILTSLKVSDKKMMFVLPEYNDNVYMSLRNVPSVLGVLLCDLNTYDILNSEVLVLTESAAKIFAGGEEEVVAA
;
A
#
# COMPACT_ATOMS: atom_id res chain seq x y z
N MET A 1 25.08 6.38 5.98
CA MET A 1 24.32 6.89 7.14
C MET A 1 24.40 5.86 8.25
N GLN A 2 24.85 6.24 9.46
CA GLN A 2 25.01 5.31 10.58
C GLN A 2 23.82 5.40 11.53
N VAL A 3 23.27 4.26 11.92
CA VAL A 3 22.13 4.16 12.87
C VAL A 3 22.48 3.16 13.97
N ASN A 4 22.28 3.58 15.24
CA ASN A 4 22.54 2.72 16.39
C ASN A 4 21.45 1.66 16.54
N VAL A 5 21.86 0.45 16.93
CA VAL A 5 20.95 -0.66 17.21
C VAL A 5 20.45 -0.53 18.65
N LEU A 6 19.13 -0.57 18.82
CA LEU A 6 18.48 -0.52 20.13
C LEU A 6 18.14 -1.95 20.60
N ASN A 7 18.18 -2.17 21.90
CA ASN A 7 17.68 -3.40 22.52
C ASN A 7 16.13 -3.33 22.70
N ILE A 8 15.52 -4.40 23.12
CA ILE A 8 14.07 -4.49 23.42
C ILE A 8 13.61 -3.45 24.47
N GLN A 9 14.53 -2.97 25.31
CA GLN A 9 14.25 -1.97 26.35
C GLN A 9 14.44 -0.52 25.85
N GLY A 10 14.80 -0.32 24.57
CA GLY A 10 15.02 0.99 23.99
C GLY A 10 16.36 1.64 24.34
N GLN A 11 17.32 0.86 24.84
CA GLN A 11 18.68 1.31 25.16
C GLN A 11 19.61 1.00 23.99
N GLU A 12 20.65 1.81 23.77
CA GLU A 12 21.66 1.58 22.75
C GLU A 12 22.54 0.38 23.12
N THR A 13 22.73 -0.53 22.20
CA THR A 13 23.56 -1.75 22.39
C THR A 13 25.04 -1.52 22.12
N GLY A 14 25.43 -0.32 21.67
CA GLY A 14 26.78 -0.02 21.21
C GLY A 14 27.13 -0.60 19.84
N ARG A 15 26.18 -1.27 19.18
CA ARG A 15 26.28 -1.73 17.79
C ARG A 15 25.63 -0.70 16.88
N SER A 16 26.19 -0.54 15.68
CA SER A 16 25.63 0.34 14.65
C SER A 16 25.61 -0.34 13.31
N VAL A 17 24.68 0.04 12.46
CA VAL A 17 24.57 -0.41 11.08
C VAL A 17 24.79 0.76 10.15
N ASP A 18 25.68 0.58 9.17
CA ASP A 18 25.96 1.58 8.16
C ASP A 18 25.08 1.33 6.93
N PHE A 19 24.17 2.27 6.67
CA PHE A 19 23.31 2.23 5.49
C PHE A 19 24.02 2.88 4.29
N PRO A 20 24.00 2.24 3.10
CA PRO A 20 24.64 2.76 1.91
C PRO A 20 23.98 4.06 1.44
N GLU A 21 24.81 5.02 1.03
CA GLU A 21 24.33 6.31 0.51
C GLU A 21 23.58 6.15 -0.83
N GLU A 22 23.89 5.11 -1.57
CA GLU A 22 23.24 4.76 -2.84
C GLU A 22 21.75 4.45 -2.70
N ILE A 23 21.32 3.97 -1.52
CA ILE A 23 19.91 3.65 -1.23
C ILE A 23 19.26 4.76 -0.40
N PHE A 24 19.95 5.27 0.60
CA PHE A 24 19.38 6.19 1.59
C PHE A 24 19.82 7.66 1.44
N GLY A 25 20.80 7.93 0.55
CA GLY A 25 21.38 9.24 0.33
C GLY A 25 21.05 9.91 -0.99
N ILE A 26 20.22 9.30 -1.84
CA ILE A 26 19.90 9.82 -3.17
C ILE A 26 19.12 11.13 -3.11
N GLU A 27 19.08 11.87 -4.21
CA GLU A 27 18.14 12.98 -4.39
C GLU A 27 16.73 12.42 -4.64
N PRO A 28 15.74 12.69 -3.75
CA PRO A 28 14.41 12.06 -3.85
C PRO A 28 13.64 12.54 -5.07
N ASN A 29 13.12 11.60 -5.86
CA ASN A 29 12.27 11.90 -7.00
C ASN A 29 10.79 11.77 -6.62
N ASN A 30 10.15 12.90 -6.27
CA ASN A 30 8.75 12.96 -5.85
C ASN A 30 7.77 12.50 -6.94
N HIS A 31 8.11 12.70 -8.23
CA HIS A 31 7.26 12.25 -9.32
C HIS A 31 7.26 10.72 -9.46
N ALA A 32 8.41 10.07 -9.32
CA ALA A 32 8.50 8.61 -9.29
C ALA A 32 7.68 8.02 -8.13
N ILE A 33 7.79 8.61 -6.94
CA ILE A 33 6.98 8.27 -5.77
C ILE A 33 5.48 8.37 -6.08
N TYR A 34 5.04 9.50 -6.64
CA TYR A 34 3.63 9.69 -7.02
C TYR A 34 3.13 8.60 -7.97
N LEU A 35 3.91 8.27 -9.00
CA LEU A 35 3.53 7.23 -9.96
C LEU A 35 3.43 5.84 -9.31
N ALA A 36 4.37 5.49 -8.43
CA ALA A 36 4.36 4.21 -7.72
C ALA A 36 3.15 4.09 -6.78
N VAL A 37 2.86 5.13 -5.99
CA VAL A 37 1.68 5.18 -5.11
C VAL A 37 0.39 5.11 -5.92
N LYS A 38 0.30 5.84 -7.03
CA LYS A 38 -0.87 5.82 -7.93
C LYS A 38 -1.09 4.42 -8.51
N GLN A 39 -0.02 3.73 -8.92
CA GLN A 39 -0.10 2.36 -9.39
C GLN A 39 -0.60 1.42 -8.30
N TYR A 40 0.00 1.47 -7.11
CA TYR A 40 -0.36 0.62 -5.98
C TYR A 40 -1.84 0.77 -5.60
N LEU A 41 -2.30 1.99 -5.39
CA LEU A 41 -3.71 2.29 -5.08
C LEU A 41 -4.65 1.93 -6.24
N GLY A 42 -4.22 2.12 -7.48
CA GLY A 42 -4.97 1.71 -8.67
C GLY A 42 -5.17 0.19 -8.74
N ALA A 43 -4.14 -0.59 -8.44
CA ALA A 43 -4.20 -2.05 -8.46
C ALA A 43 -5.17 -2.65 -7.43
N GLN A 44 -5.43 -1.94 -6.33
CA GLN A 44 -6.40 -2.37 -5.31
C GLN A 44 -7.87 -2.20 -5.75
N ARG A 45 -8.13 -1.43 -6.83
CA ARG A 45 -9.48 -1.16 -7.30
C ARG A 45 -9.98 -2.27 -8.22
N GLN A 46 -11.15 -2.82 -7.93
CA GLN A 46 -11.76 -3.87 -8.76
C GLN A 46 -12.47 -3.33 -10.00
N GLY A 47 -12.96 -2.09 -9.97
CA GLY A 47 -13.61 -1.42 -11.08
C GLY A 47 -14.92 -2.07 -11.55
N THR A 48 -15.67 -2.68 -10.63
CA THR A 48 -16.90 -3.45 -10.91
C THR A 48 -18.16 -2.60 -11.12
N HIS A 49 -18.04 -1.28 -11.10
CA HIS A 49 -19.17 -0.38 -11.31
C HIS A 49 -19.76 -0.54 -12.70
N LYS A 50 -21.08 -0.70 -12.76
CA LYS A 50 -21.83 -0.90 -14.01
C LYS A 50 -23.22 -0.29 -13.90
N VAL A 51 -23.69 0.30 -14.97
CA VAL A 51 -25.09 0.66 -15.16
C VAL A 51 -25.69 -0.18 -16.26
N LYS A 52 -27.01 -0.42 -16.18
CA LYS A 52 -27.73 -1.15 -17.20
C LYS A 52 -28.04 -0.25 -18.38
N THR A 53 -27.66 -0.67 -19.57
CA THR A 53 -28.03 -0.05 -20.85
C THR A 53 -29.47 -0.38 -21.19
N ARG A 54 -30.06 0.29 -22.18
CA ARG A 54 -31.45 0.03 -22.62
C ARG A 54 -31.68 -1.41 -23.05
N ALA A 55 -30.66 -2.12 -23.49
CA ALA A 55 -30.74 -3.54 -23.87
C ALA A 55 -30.81 -4.47 -22.66
N GLU A 56 -30.18 -4.08 -21.55
CA GLU A 56 -30.07 -4.88 -20.32
C GLU A 56 -31.19 -4.62 -19.30
N VAL A 57 -31.85 -3.46 -19.40
CA VAL A 57 -32.97 -3.13 -18.51
C VAL A 57 -34.15 -4.07 -18.81
N LYS A 58 -34.73 -4.66 -17.75
CA LYS A 58 -35.92 -5.49 -17.84
C LYS A 58 -37.13 -4.61 -18.23
N GLY A 59 -37.91 -5.06 -19.21
CA GLY A 59 -39.09 -4.34 -19.65
C GLY A 59 -39.49 -4.73 -21.08
N SER A 60 -40.67 -4.32 -21.54
CA SER A 60 -41.15 -4.59 -22.88
C SER A 60 -40.36 -3.85 -23.97
N SER A 61 -40.02 -4.52 -25.04
CA SER A 61 -39.44 -3.91 -26.26
C SER A 61 -40.52 -3.43 -27.24
N ARG A 62 -41.81 -3.67 -26.94
CA ARG A 62 -42.92 -3.25 -27.80
C ARG A 62 -42.97 -1.72 -27.91
N LYS A 63 -43.30 -1.21 -29.08
CA LYS A 63 -43.57 0.20 -29.31
C LYS A 63 -44.82 0.60 -28.53
N LEU A 64 -44.74 1.73 -27.78
CA LEU A 64 -45.81 2.14 -26.86
C LEU A 64 -47.11 2.51 -27.59
N HIS A 65 -47.04 3.17 -28.74
CA HIS A 65 -48.22 3.47 -29.59
C HIS A 65 -47.83 3.63 -31.04
N LYS A 66 -48.83 3.77 -31.91
CA LYS A 66 -48.68 3.94 -33.38
C LYS A 66 -47.83 5.14 -33.72
N GLN A 67 -47.16 5.09 -34.87
CA GLN A 67 -46.22 6.16 -35.32
C GLN A 67 -46.89 7.50 -35.58
N LYS A 68 -48.16 7.46 -36.05
CA LYS A 68 -48.98 8.63 -36.39
C LYS A 68 -50.43 8.41 -35.90
N GLY A 69 -51.21 9.50 -35.77
CA GLY A 69 -52.65 9.46 -35.43
C GLY A 69 -52.94 9.37 -33.92
N THR A 70 -51.95 9.66 -33.04
CA THR A 70 -52.14 9.61 -31.60
C THR A 70 -52.12 10.99 -30.93
N GLY A 71 -51.90 12.06 -31.66
CA GLY A 71 -51.80 13.44 -31.12
C GLY A 71 -50.62 13.70 -30.24
N GLY A 72 -49.80 12.68 -29.89
CA GLY A 72 -48.67 12.80 -28.99
C GLY A 72 -47.33 12.66 -29.68
N SER A 73 -46.24 12.79 -28.90
CA SER A 73 -44.86 12.63 -29.44
C SER A 73 -44.60 11.19 -29.87
N ARG A 74 -43.75 11.01 -30.91
CA ARG A 74 -43.33 9.67 -31.37
C ARG A 74 -42.52 8.98 -30.27
N LYS A 75 -42.94 7.77 -29.88
CA LYS A 75 -42.32 7.02 -28.80
C LYS A 75 -41.85 5.65 -29.26
N GLY A 76 -40.73 5.22 -28.79
CA GLY A 76 -40.22 3.86 -28.98
C GLY A 76 -40.73 2.93 -27.87
N ASN A 77 -39.83 2.12 -27.32
CA ASN A 77 -40.13 1.20 -26.23
C ASN A 77 -39.93 1.91 -24.85
N ILE A 78 -40.45 1.27 -23.80
CA ILE A 78 -40.38 1.78 -22.42
C ILE A 78 -38.96 1.80 -21.84
N ARG A 79 -38.03 1.02 -22.40
CA ARG A 79 -36.61 0.98 -21.96
C ARG A 79 -35.79 2.19 -22.41
N ASN A 80 -36.36 3.09 -23.17
CA ASN A 80 -35.68 4.29 -23.66
C ASN A 80 -35.15 5.12 -22.47
N PRO A 81 -33.90 5.67 -22.56
CA PRO A 81 -33.31 6.49 -21.51
C PRO A 81 -34.11 7.74 -21.13
N LEU A 82 -35.03 8.21 -21.99
CA LEU A 82 -35.93 9.33 -21.71
C LEU A 82 -37.04 9.02 -20.69
N TYR A 83 -37.26 7.74 -20.35
CA TYR A 83 -38.29 7.33 -19.40
C TYR A 83 -37.70 7.03 -18.02
N LYS A 84 -38.50 7.26 -16.98
CA LYS A 84 -38.17 6.77 -15.64
C LYS A 84 -38.05 5.25 -15.66
N GLY A 85 -36.94 4.72 -15.14
CA GLY A 85 -36.64 3.27 -15.19
C GLY A 85 -36.10 2.79 -16.54
N GLY A 86 -35.84 3.68 -17.51
CA GLY A 86 -35.14 3.34 -18.73
C GLY A 86 -33.64 3.12 -18.55
N GLY A 87 -32.98 2.66 -19.62
CA GLY A 87 -31.54 2.42 -19.57
C GLY A 87 -30.70 3.68 -19.54
N THR A 88 -29.55 3.63 -18.89
CA THR A 88 -28.59 4.74 -18.86
C THR A 88 -27.76 4.79 -20.14
N VAL A 89 -27.56 6.01 -20.67
CA VAL A 89 -26.67 6.27 -21.83
C VAL A 89 -25.34 6.75 -21.29
N PHE A 90 -24.24 6.24 -21.86
CA PHE A 90 -22.86 6.61 -21.51
C PHE A 90 -22.52 6.43 -20.01
N GLY A 91 -23.19 5.52 -19.34
CA GLY A 91 -22.87 5.19 -17.95
C GLY A 91 -21.60 4.37 -17.80
N PRO A 92 -21.10 4.24 -16.58
CA PRO A 92 -19.87 3.49 -16.31
C PRO A 92 -20.02 2.02 -16.70
N LYS A 93 -18.92 1.48 -17.24
CA LYS A 93 -18.77 0.05 -17.53
C LYS A 93 -17.59 -0.50 -16.72
N PRO A 94 -17.60 -1.77 -16.32
CA PRO A 94 -16.50 -2.37 -15.64
C PRO A 94 -15.20 -2.24 -16.44
N HIS A 95 -14.15 -1.78 -15.79
CA HIS A 95 -12.82 -1.70 -16.38
C HIS A 95 -11.75 -1.88 -15.32
N LYS A 96 -10.59 -2.35 -15.72
CA LYS A 96 -9.42 -2.49 -14.83
C LYS A 96 -8.71 -1.15 -14.71
N TYR A 97 -8.17 -0.90 -13.51
CA TYR A 97 -7.30 0.25 -13.20
C TYR A 97 -5.82 -0.15 -13.28
N ASP A 98 -5.46 -0.91 -14.31
CA ASP A 98 -4.12 -1.45 -14.45
C ASP A 98 -3.17 -0.40 -15.03
N ILE A 99 -2.34 0.18 -14.16
CA ILE A 99 -1.32 1.17 -14.53
C ILE A 99 0.02 0.45 -14.59
N LYS A 100 0.60 0.34 -15.79
CA LYS A 100 1.90 -0.27 -15.99
C LYS A 100 3.02 0.72 -15.66
N LEU A 101 3.99 0.30 -14.82
CA LEU A 101 5.14 1.11 -14.46
C LEU A 101 6.43 0.29 -14.64
N ASN A 102 7.46 0.90 -15.20
CA ASN A 102 8.74 0.25 -15.43
C ASN A 102 9.44 -0.08 -14.10
N ARG A 103 10.17 -1.21 -14.03
CA ARG A 103 10.88 -1.67 -12.83
C ARG A 103 11.83 -0.59 -12.30
N LYS A 104 12.71 -0.05 -13.11
CA LYS A 104 13.65 1.01 -12.70
C LYS A 104 12.99 2.24 -12.05
N VAL A 105 11.76 2.58 -12.47
CA VAL A 105 11.00 3.70 -11.86
C VAL A 105 10.45 3.30 -10.49
N LYS A 106 10.03 2.04 -10.31
CA LYS A 106 9.60 1.51 -9.00
C LYS A 106 10.77 1.49 -8.01
N ASP A 107 11.94 1.05 -8.45
CA ASP A 107 13.13 0.97 -7.63
C ASP A 107 13.58 2.38 -7.20
N LEU A 108 13.63 3.33 -8.15
CA LEU A 108 13.90 4.75 -7.84
C LEU A 108 12.89 5.34 -6.85
N ALA A 109 11.61 4.99 -6.99
CA ALA A 109 10.56 5.43 -6.06
C ALA A 109 10.75 4.84 -4.65
N LYS A 110 11.12 3.55 -4.54
CA LYS A 110 11.41 2.87 -3.27
C LYS A 110 12.60 3.54 -2.57
N MET A 111 13.73 3.70 -3.28
CA MET A 111 14.92 4.38 -2.76
C MET A 111 14.63 5.83 -2.34
N SER A 112 13.87 6.57 -3.16
CA SER A 112 13.46 7.95 -2.81
C SER A 112 12.62 8.00 -1.53
N ALA A 113 11.72 7.04 -1.30
CA ALA A 113 10.91 6.96 -0.09
C ALA A 113 11.77 6.63 1.15
N LEU A 114 12.74 5.71 1.02
CA LEU A 114 13.70 5.39 2.08
C LEU A 114 14.58 6.59 2.43
N THR A 115 15.06 7.33 1.43
CA THR A 115 15.81 8.56 1.63
C THR A 115 15.00 9.64 2.38
N HIS A 116 13.69 9.76 2.10
CA HIS A 116 12.83 10.66 2.88
C HIS A 116 12.77 10.24 4.35
N LYS A 117 12.66 8.95 4.65
CA LYS A 117 12.68 8.43 6.02
C LYS A 117 14.01 8.65 6.72
N ALA A 118 15.11 8.45 6.00
CA ALA A 118 16.46 8.71 6.50
C ALA A 118 16.66 10.20 6.86
N LYS A 119 16.29 11.13 5.95
CA LYS A 119 16.36 12.58 6.19
C LYS A 119 15.49 13.05 7.36
N ALA A 120 14.35 12.38 7.59
CA ALA A 120 13.46 12.67 8.72
C ALA A 120 13.90 12.03 10.04
N ASN A 121 15.02 11.28 10.07
CA ASN A 121 15.45 10.46 11.21
C ASN A 121 14.35 9.54 11.74
N ALA A 122 13.54 8.98 10.83
CA ALA A 122 12.39 8.15 11.13
C ALA A 122 12.69 6.65 10.96
N ILE A 123 13.97 6.27 10.96
CA ILE A 123 14.42 4.87 10.88
C ILE A 123 14.95 4.49 12.26
N VAL A 124 14.44 3.39 12.80
CA VAL A 124 14.87 2.80 14.06
C VAL A 124 15.33 1.37 13.80
N VAL A 125 16.50 1.00 14.29
CA VAL A 125 17.01 -0.38 14.19
C VAL A 125 16.92 -1.02 15.57
N VAL A 126 16.35 -2.22 15.63
CA VAL A 126 16.12 -2.99 16.87
C VAL A 126 16.78 -4.37 16.72
N GLU A 127 17.24 -4.94 17.81
CA GLU A 127 17.70 -6.34 17.86
C GLU A 127 16.63 -7.29 17.31
N ASP A 128 17.04 -8.44 16.79
CA ASP A 128 16.12 -9.44 16.28
C ASP A 128 15.22 -9.95 17.41
N LEU A 129 13.91 -9.84 17.19
CA LEU A 129 12.91 -10.25 18.16
C LEU A 129 12.76 -11.78 18.13
N GLN A 130 13.11 -12.42 19.24
CA GLN A 130 12.83 -13.82 19.49
C GLN A 130 11.71 -13.93 20.53
N MET A 131 10.58 -14.47 20.12
CA MET A 131 9.42 -14.69 20.97
C MET A 131 9.06 -16.16 21.00
N ASP A 132 9.16 -16.81 22.15
CA ASP A 132 8.81 -18.23 22.31
C ASP A 132 7.30 -18.46 22.21
N THR A 133 6.51 -17.48 22.71
CA THR A 133 5.05 -17.50 22.65
C THR A 133 4.52 -16.17 22.11
N PRO A 134 3.47 -16.19 21.26
CA PRO A 134 2.86 -14.97 20.77
C PRO A 134 2.19 -14.21 21.92
N GLY A 135 2.44 -12.90 22.03
CA GLY A 135 1.89 -12.06 23.09
C GLY A 135 1.81 -10.58 22.73
N THR A 136 0.61 -10.10 22.44
CA THR A 136 0.38 -8.69 22.06
C THR A 136 0.81 -7.72 23.18
N LYS A 137 0.59 -8.09 24.47
CA LYS A 137 1.00 -7.25 25.59
C LYS A 137 2.51 -7.06 25.67
N ASN A 138 3.27 -8.14 25.45
CA ASN A 138 4.73 -8.09 25.44
C ASN A 138 5.23 -7.21 24.31
N PHE A 139 4.62 -7.34 23.13
CA PHE A 139 4.94 -6.52 21.98
C PHE A 139 4.63 -5.03 22.22
N MET A 140 3.48 -4.69 22.83
CA MET A 140 3.14 -3.32 23.20
C MET A 140 4.12 -2.72 24.22
N ASN A 141 4.61 -3.50 25.18
CA ASN A 141 5.64 -3.06 26.11
C ASN A 141 6.95 -2.69 25.38
N ILE A 142 7.35 -3.50 24.38
CA ILE A 142 8.51 -3.20 23.53
C ILE A 142 8.31 -1.87 22.80
N LEU A 143 7.15 -1.66 22.18
CA LEU A 143 6.85 -0.41 21.46
C LEU A 143 6.88 0.82 22.38
N THR A 144 6.40 0.67 23.61
CA THR A 144 6.43 1.73 24.62
C THR A 144 7.87 2.06 25.02
N SER A 145 8.70 1.03 25.23
CA SER A 145 10.12 1.20 25.54
C SER A 145 10.89 1.91 24.41
N LEU A 146 10.55 1.61 23.16
CA LEU A 146 11.12 2.26 21.97
C LEU A 146 10.55 3.67 21.72
N LYS A 147 9.56 4.14 22.50
CA LYS A 147 8.87 5.45 22.39
C LYS A 147 8.21 5.66 21.01
N VAL A 148 7.68 4.59 20.42
CA VAL A 148 7.03 4.61 19.11
C VAL A 148 5.56 4.15 19.16
N SER A 149 5.01 3.87 20.35
CA SER A 149 3.64 3.34 20.55
C SER A 149 2.53 4.17 19.90
N ASP A 150 2.69 5.50 19.90
CA ASP A 150 1.66 6.44 19.42
C ASP A 150 1.78 6.76 17.92
N LYS A 151 2.83 6.25 17.27
CA LYS A 151 3.12 6.51 15.86
C LYS A 151 2.68 5.34 15.00
N LYS A 152 2.27 5.67 13.78
CA LYS A 152 2.05 4.64 12.76
C LYS A 152 3.38 4.11 12.28
N MET A 153 3.64 2.82 12.49
CA MET A 153 4.94 2.24 12.19
C MET A 153 4.83 1.06 11.24
N MET A 154 5.91 0.87 10.49
CA MET A 154 6.13 -0.33 9.72
C MET A 154 7.28 -1.11 10.33
N PHE A 155 7.00 -2.35 10.70
CA PHE A 155 7.98 -3.27 11.28
C PHE A 155 8.46 -4.23 10.20
N VAL A 156 9.74 -4.18 9.87
CA VAL A 156 10.34 -4.97 8.79
C VAL A 156 11.15 -6.11 9.35
N LEU A 157 10.80 -7.31 8.92
CA LEU A 157 11.45 -8.57 9.28
C LEU A 157 12.24 -9.10 8.08
N PRO A 158 13.39 -9.77 8.28
CA PRO A 158 14.12 -10.43 7.21
C PRO A 158 13.36 -11.66 6.71
N GLU A 159 12.86 -12.47 7.64
CA GLU A 159 12.12 -13.70 7.39
C GLU A 159 10.84 -13.76 8.20
N TYR A 160 9.92 -14.64 7.80
CA TYR A 160 8.64 -14.79 8.46
C TYR A 160 8.79 -15.51 9.80
N ASN A 161 8.33 -14.86 10.88
CA ASN A 161 8.27 -15.44 12.22
C ASN A 161 6.82 -15.39 12.72
N ASP A 162 6.18 -16.55 12.85
CA ASP A 162 4.78 -16.71 13.25
C ASP A 162 4.48 -16.02 14.60
N ASN A 163 5.33 -16.21 15.60
CA ASN A 163 5.11 -15.68 16.94
C ASN A 163 5.16 -14.14 16.95
N VAL A 164 6.11 -13.56 16.24
CA VAL A 164 6.22 -12.10 16.11
C VAL A 164 5.05 -11.56 15.31
N TYR A 165 4.70 -12.16 14.17
CA TYR A 165 3.60 -11.73 13.33
C TYR A 165 2.26 -11.78 14.07
N MET A 166 1.96 -12.87 14.80
CA MET A 166 0.76 -12.98 15.61
C MET A 166 0.70 -11.94 16.73
N SER A 167 1.84 -11.53 17.27
CA SER A 167 1.93 -10.54 18.34
C SER A 167 1.63 -9.13 17.87
N LEU A 168 2.03 -8.79 16.63
CA LEU A 168 1.91 -7.44 16.07
C LEU A 168 0.62 -7.21 15.27
N ARG A 169 0.04 -8.27 14.62
CA ARG A 169 -1.08 -8.12 13.66
C ARG A 169 -2.34 -7.48 14.24
N ASN A 170 -2.57 -7.62 15.56
CA ASN A 170 -3.74 -7.05 16.23
C ASN A 170 -3.56 -5.57 16.59
N VAL A 171 -2.37 -4.99 16.45
CA VAL A 171 -2.08 -3.60 16.79
C VAL A 171 -2.33 -2.73 15.55
N PRO A 172 -3.35 -1.85 15.54
CA PRO A 172 -3.75 -1.13 14.32
C PRO A 172 -2.72 -0.10 13.83
N SER A 173 -1.83 0.37 14.70
CA SER A 173 -0.76 1.30 14.35
C SER A 173 0.47 0.62 13.75
N VAL A 174 0.55 -0.72 13.75
CA VAL A 174 1.72 -1.49 13.32
C VAL A 174 1.40 -2.28 12.07
N LEU A 175 2.23 -2.13 11.05
CA LEU A 175 2.22 -2.97 9.86
C LEU A 175 3.48 -3.83 9.84
N GLY A 176 3.34 -5.16 10.00
CA GLY A 176 4.46 -6.10 9.84
C GLY A 176 4.63 -6.48 8.37
N VAL A 177 5.83 -6.31 7.85
CA VAL A 177 6.16 -6.56 6.44
C VAL A 177 7.49 -7.31 6.37
N LEU A 178 7.60 -8.24 5.42
CA LEU A 178 8.88 -8.84 5.07
C LEU A 178 9.72 -7.88 4.23
N LEU A 179 11.02 -8.02 4.31
CA LEU A 179 11.95 -7.17 3.55
C LEU A 179 11.70 -7.27 2.03
N CYS A 180 11.39 -8.46 1.52
CA CYS A 180 11.05 -8.70 0.11
C CYS A 180 9.75 -8.01 -0.33
N ASP A 181 8.77 -7.88 0.58
CA ASP A 181 7.45 -7.29 0.28
C ASP A 181 7.41 -5.78 0.49
N LEU A 182 8.55 -5.17 0.81
CA LEU A 182 8.64 -3.74 1.07
C LEU A 182 8.23 -2.92 -0.16
N ASN A 183 7.20 -2.08 -0.01
CA ASN A 183 6.68 -1.24 -1.09
C ASN A 183 6.71 0.25 -0.73
N THR A 184 6.71 1.10 -1.76
CA THR A 184 6.81 2.56 -1.63
C THR A 184 5.63 3.16 -0.85
N TYR A 185 4.41 2.61 -1.02
CA TYR A 185 3.21 3.13 -0.37
C TYR A 185 3.28 2.93 1.15
N ASP A 186 3.62 1.73 1.61
CA ASP A 186 3.66 1.42 3.04
C ASP A 186 4.80 2.14 3.75
N ILE A 187 5.96 2.30 3.09
CA ILE A 187 7.06 3.13 3.61
C ILE A 187 6.58 4.56 3.90
N LEU A 188 5.85 5.19 2.97
CA LEU A 188 5.38 6.57 3.14
C LEU A 188 4.19 6.68 4.11
N ASN A 189 3.32 5.67 4.14
CA ASN A 189 2.14 5.62 4.98
C ASN A 189 2.47 5.43 6.47
N SER A 190 3.63 4.85 6.79
CA SER A 190 4.16 4.77 8.16
C SER A 190 4.86 6.09 8.54
N GLU A 191 4.83 6.47 9.79
CA GLU A 191 5.63 7.59 10.32
C GLU A 191 7.04 7.13 10.64
N VAL A 192 7.18 5.95 11.25
CA VAL A 192 8.44 5.35 11.64
C VAL A 192 8.64 4.00 10.95
N LEU A 193 9.86 3.79 10.46
CA LEU A 193 10.32 2.52 9.91
C LEU A 193 11.16 1.82 10.97
N VAL A 194 10.70 0.69 11.47
CA VAL A 194 11.43 -0.14 12.43
C VAL A 194 12.01 -1.33 11.69
N LEU A 195 13.31 -1.46 11.67
CA LEU A 195 14.04 -2.56 11.05
C LEU A 195 14.62 -3.47 12.14
N THR A 196 14.54 -4.78 11.97
CA THR A 196 15.35 -5.69 12.78
C THR A 196 16.81 -5.61 12.36
N GLU A 197 17.74 -5.96 13.25
CA GLU A 197 19.18 -5.91 12.98
C GLU A 197 19.56 -6.74 11.76
N SER A 198 19.00 -7.96 11.63
CA SER A 198 19.23 -8.82 10.48
C SER A 198 18.69 -8.20 9.18
N ALA A 199 17.49 -7.61 9.19
CA ALA A 199 16.95 -6.91 8.03
C ALA A 199 17.80 -5.68 7.66
N ALA A 200 18.28 -4.93 8.65
CA ALA A 200 19.16 -3.78 8.43
C ALA A 200 20.51 -4.18 7.82
N LYS A 201 21.08 -5.32 8.23
CA LYS A 201 22.32 -5.86 7.66
C LYS A 201 22.16 -6.27 6.19
N ILE A 202 21.01 -6.80 5.80
CA ILE A 202 20.72 -7.11 4.38
C ILE A 202 20.72 -5.83 3.55
N PHE A 203 20.14 -4.74 4.04
CA PHE A 203 20.23 -3.44 3.38
C PHE A 203 21.67 -2.92 3.29
N ALA A 204 22.50 -3.20 4.30
CA ALA A 204 23.91 -2.75 4.32
C ALA A 204 24.84 -3.62 3.45
N GLY A 205 24.49 -4.89 3.27
CA GLY A 205 25.39 -5.90 2.65
C GLY A 205 25.22 -6.15 1.17
N GLY A 206 24.21 -5.62 0.47
CA GLY A 206 24.08 -5.94 -0.93
C GLY A 206 22.87 -5.38 -1.67
N GLU A 207 23.15 -4.72 -2.78
CA GLU A 207 22.15 -4.21 -3.72
C GLU A 207 21.37 -5.31 -4.46
N GLU A 208 21.93 -6.53 -4.60
CA GLU A 208 21.36 -7.55 -5.48
C GLU A 208 20.13 -8.26 -4.90
N GLU A 209 20.04 -8.45 -3.59
CA GLU A 209 18.93 -9.20 -2.97
C GLU A 209 17.70 -8.33 -2.65
N VAL A 210 17.89 -7.05 -2.35
CA VAL A 210 16.79 -6.14 -1.94
C VAL A 210 16.00 -5.59 -3.12
N VAL A 211 16.63 -5.48 -4.29
CA VAL A 211 16.02 -4.94 -5.52
C VAL A 211 15.40 -6.05 -6.39
N ALA A 212 15.76 -7.31 -6.17
CA ALA A 212 15.35 -8.45 -6.98
C ALA A 212 14.01 -9.09 -6.57
N ALA A 213 13.39 -8.68 -5.45
CA ALA A 213 12.12 -9.20 -4.96
C ALA A 213 10.89 -8.42 -5.47
#